data_f01480278c432fbd53f1aab799258f2a
#
_entry.id   f01480278c432fbd53f1aab799258f2a
#
_cell.length_a   1.000
_cell.length_b   1.000
_cell.length_c   1.000
_cell.angle_alpha   90.00
_cell.angle_beta   90.00
_cell.angle_gamma   90.00
#
_symmetry.space_group_name_H-M   'P 1'
#
loop_
_entity.id
_entity.type
_entity.pdbx_description
1 polymer ?
#
loop_
_entity_poly.entity_id
_entity_poly.type
_entity_poly.pdbx_seq_one_letter_code
_entity_poly.pdbx_strand_id
1 'polypeptide(L)'
;MTQSSFTSRSSNKKLIIFGAIFVILIIGLFIWNKQRQTQNEELVIGISPPFAHPLQAAAKEAEKQGIHVKLVEFSDWNTPNITLNNGDIDANFFQHQPFLNNAIKETGYKLKAFGVGAASHVGLYSKKYKSLDALPQNARVVIPNDPVNQGRALLLLQQAKLIQLKDPTNYLSKLSDISSNPKNLQFIEVEGPQTARAIDDVDLAFGYPHYLRLAKTADPESALVLDDTTNKRYAILFVVRDDYQDKGDKLKICRNLSNFACG
;
A
#
# COMPACT_ATOMS: atom_id res chain seq x y z
N MET A 1 -1.69 -81.47 44.73
CA MET A 1 -1.77 -81.11 43.28
C MET A 1 -2.10 -79.67 43.22
N THR A 2 -1.11 -78.82 43.02
CA THR A 2 -1.26 -77.32 42.95
C THR A 2 -1.04 -76.88 41.49
N GLN A 3 -2.09 -76.42 40.84
CA GLN A 3 -2.01 -75.75 39.51
C GLN A 3 -1.66 -74.27 39.69
N SER A 4 -0.55 -73.85 39.13
CA SER A 4 -0.12 -72.48 39.04
C SER A 4 -0.78 -71.82 37.83
N SER A 5 -1.55 -70.80 38.04
CA SER A 5 -2.10 -69.95 37.01
C SER A 5 -1.05 -68.92 36.55
N PHE A 6 -0.49 -69.04 35.35
CA PHE A 6 0.33 -68.04 34.71
C PHE A 6 -0.58 -66.97 34.06
N THR A 7 -0.68 -65.83 34.69
CA THR A 7 -1.43 -64.72 34.16
C THR A 7 -0.63 -63.94 33.08
N SER A 8 -1.18 -63.90 31.85
CA SER A 8 -0.65 -63.21 30.72
C SER A 8 -0.79 -61.66 30.89
N ARG A 9 0.18 -61.05 31.57
CA ARG A 9 0.19 -59.57 31.81
C ARG A 9 1.05 -58.79 30.81
N SER A 10 1.64 -59.46 29.80
CA SER A 10 2.58 -58.85 28.85
C SER A 10 1.94 -58.33 27.55
N SER A 11 0.78 -58.86 27.16
CA SER A 11 0.13 -58.52 25.88
C SER A 11 -0.49 -57.09 25.88
N ASN A 12 -1.07 -56.66 27.00
CA ASN A 12 -1.77 -55.38 27.08
C ASN A 12 -0.84 -54.16 27.04
N LYS A 13 0.39 -54.30 27.57
CA LYS A 13 1.37 -53.18 27.51
C LYS A 13 1.83 -52.87 26.07
N LYS A 14 2.03 -53.88 25.25
CA LYS A 14 2.40 -53.73 23.85
C LYS A 14 1.25 -53.08 23.07
N LEU A 15 0.00 -53.43 23.32
CA LEU A 15 -1.17 -52.87 22.68
C LEU A 15 -1.36 -51.39 23.04
N ILE A 16 -1.10 -50.99 24.30
CA ILE A 16 -1.15 -49.61 24.76
C ILE A 16 -0.05 -48.77 24.10
N ILE A 17 1.17 -49.33 23.98
CA ILE A 17 2.30 -48.63 23.32
C ILE A 17 2.01 -48.43 21.82
N PHE A 18 1.50 -49.46 21.12
CA PHE A 18 1.11 -49.32 19.71
C PHE A 18 -0.02 -48.31 19.52
N GLY A 19 -1.01 -48.25 20.40
CA GLY A 19 -2.06 -47.27 20.40
C GLY A 19 -1.54 -45.84 20.60
N ALA A 20 -0.61 -45.64 21.54
CA ALA A 20 0.01 -44.34 21.80
C ALA A 20 0.84 -43.84 20.60
N ILE A 21 1.64 -44.73 19.98
CA ILE A 21 2.41 -44.41 18.76
C ILE A 21 1.47 -44.05 17.61
N PHE A 22 0.39 -44.76 17.42
CA PHE A 22 -0.61 -44.48 16.36
C PHE A 22 -1.27 -43.11 16.55
N VAL A 23 -1.63 -42.76 17.79
CA VAL A 23 -2.19 -41.41 18.11
C VAL A 23 -1.17 -40.31 17.84
N ILE A 24 0.11 -40.51 18.21
CA ILE A 24 1.18 -39.54 17.92
C ILE A 24 1.38 -39.34 16.42
N LEU A 25 1.33 -40.44 15.64
CA LEU A 25 1.43 -40.37 14.18
C LEU A 25 0.25 -39.62 13.54
N ILE A 26 -0.98 -39.85 14.03
CA ILE A 26 -2.18 -39.11 13.57
C ILE A 26 -2.05 -37.62 13.89
N ILE A 27 -1.63 -37.27 15.11
CA ILE A 27 -1.41 -35.87 15.51
C ILE A 27 -0.31 -35.24 14.65
N GLY A 28 0.79 -35.95 14.42
CA GLY A 28 1.88 -35.54 13.55
C GLY A 28 1.43 -35.30 12.11
N LEU A 29 0.63 -36.20 11.54
CA LEU A 29 0.03 -36.08 10.22
C LEU A 29 -0.96 -34.90 10.15
N PHE A 30 -1.74 -34.69 11.21
CA PHE A 30 -2.70 -33.58 11.27
C PHE A 30 -1.99 -32.21 11.36
N ILE A 31 -0.93 -32.12 12.17
CA ILE A 31 -0.09 -30.92 12.28
C ILE A 31 0.63 -30.67 10.96
N TRP A 32 1.20 -31.69 10.33
CA TRP A 32 1.88 -31.60 9.04
C TRP A 32 0.94 -31.18 7.91
N ASN A 33 -0.27 -31.77 7.88
CA ASN A 33 -1.29 -31.40 6.88
C ASN A 33 -1.81 -29.97 7.11
N LYS A 34 -1.98 -29.54 8.37
CA LYS A 34 -2.35 -28.16 8.71
C LYS A 34 -1.25 -27.16 8.34
N GLN A 35 0.03 -27.50 8.57
CA GLN A 35 1.17 -26.68 8.11
C GLN A 35 1.25 -26.63 6.58
N ARG A 36 0.99 -27.74 5.89
CA ARG A 36 0.96 -27.78 4.42
C ARG A 36 -0.18 -26.94 3.83
N GLN A 37 -1.37 -26.96 4.44
CA GLN A 37 -2.49 -26.09 4.03
C GLN A 37 -2.16 -24.62 4.22
N THR A 38 -1.49 -24.24 5.33
CA THR A 38 -1.10 -22.85 5.59
C THR A 38 -0.02 -22.33 4.62
N GLN A 39 0.83 -23.22 4.09
CA GLN A 39 1.81 -22.87 3.05
C GLN A 39 1.19 -22.69 1.66
N ASN A 40 0.06 -23.34 1.39
CA ASN A 40 -0.62 -23.29 0.07
C ASN A 40 -1.67 -22.17 -0.03
N GLU A 41 -1.96 -21.42 1.03
CA GLU A 41 -2.84 -20.25 0.94
C GLU A 41 -2.13 -19.14 0.17
N GLU A 42 -2.71 -18.73 -0.95
CA GLU A 42 -2.25 -17.62 -1.77
C GLU A 42 -2.35 -16.31 -0.98
N LEU A 43 -1.29 -15.49 -0.98
CA LEU A 43 -1.31 -14.14 -0.40
C LEU A 43 -1.82 -13.16 -1.45
N VAL A 44 -2.99 -12.58 -1.25
CA VAL A 44 -3.61 -11.65 -2.19
C VAL A 44 -3.32 -10.20 -1.78
N ILE A 45 -2.60 -9.47 -2.62
CA ILE A 45 -2.21 -8.06 -2.35
C ILE A 45 -2.84 -7.14 -3.40
N GLY A 46 -3.67 -6.20 -2.94
CA GLY A 46 -4.19 -5.12 -3.76
C GLY A 46 -3.15 -4.01 -3.96
N ILE A 47 -2.94 -3.60 -5.20
CA ILE A 47 -1.88 -2.63 -5.55
C ILE A 47 -2.39 -1.55 -6.49
N SER A 48 -1.74 -0.39 -6.48
CA SER A 48 -1.87 0.57 -7.58
C SER A 48 -0.96 0.20 -8.75
N PRO A 49 -1.38 0.44 -10.01
CA PRO A 49 -0.65 0.01 -11.20
C PRO A 49 0.84 0.43 -11.27
N PRO A 50 1.27 1.60 -10.78
CA PRO A 50 2.68 1.97 -10.81
C PRO A 50 3.60 1.04 -10.00
N PHE A 51 3.05 0.31 -9.04
CA PHE A 51 3.79 -0.63 -8.19
C PHE A 51 3.75 -2.07 -8.69
N ALA A 52 3.07 -2.35 -9.81
CA ALA A 52 2.92 -3.70 -10.34
C ALA A 52 4.26 -4.34 -10.65
N HIS A 53 5.14 -3.68 -11.39
CA HIS A 53 6.43 -4.25 -11.81
C HIS A 53 7.35 -4.63 -10.64
N PRO A 54 7.64 -3.75 -9.64
CA PRO A 54 8.48 -4.12 -8.50
C PRO A 54 7.84 -5.20 -7.63
N LEU A 55 6.51 -5.18 -7.43
CA LEU A 55 5.84 -6.20 -6.65
C LEU A 55 5.73 -7.54 -7.37
N GLN A 56 5.61 -7.57 -8.70
CA GLN A 56 5.71 -8.79 -9.49
C GLN A 56 7.09 -9.44 -9.37
N ALA A 57 8.16 -8.63 -9.36
CA ALA A 57 9.51 -9.13 -9.13
C ALA A 57 9.64 -9.74 -7.72
N ALA A 58 9.12 -9.06 -6.69
CA ALA A 58 9.10 -9.55 -5.33
C ALA A 58 8.26 -10.84 -5.19
N ALA A 59 7.11 -10.92 -5.86
CA ALA A 59 6.25 -12.11 -5.88
C ALA A 59 6.97 -13.33 -6.49
N LYS A 60 7.66 -13.14 -7.62
CA LYS A 60 8.46 -14.21 -8.24
C LYS A 60 9.59 -14.72 -7.34
N GLU A 61 10.19 -13.82 -6.57
CA GLU A 61 11.24 -14.21 -5.62
C GLU A 61 10.65 -14.91 -4.39
N ALA A 62 9.47 -14.48 -3.91
CA ALA A 62 8.73 -15.15 -2.84
C ALA A 62 8.29 -16.57 -3.24
N GLU A 63 7.93 -16.78 -4.51
CA GLU A 63 7.54 -18.08 -5.04
C GLU A 63 8.67 -19.12 -4.92
N LYS A 64 9.94 -18.71 -5.07
CA LYS A 64 11.10 -19.60 -4.83
C LYS A 64 11.20 -20.08 -3.38
N GLN A 65 10.55 -19.38 -2.46
CA GLN A 65 10.45 -19.71 -1.04
C GLN A 65 9.13 -20.42 -0.70
N GLY A 66 8.35 -20.82 -1.72
CA GLY A 66 7.06 -21.50 -1.55
C GLY A 66 5.92 -20.57 -1.13
N ILE A 67 6.05 -19.27 -1.33
CA ILE A 67 5.01 -18.27 -1.03
C ILE A 67 4.36 -17.85 -2.34
N HIS A 68 3.10 -18.24 -2.53
CA HIS A 68 2.31 -17.84 -3.70
C HIS A 68 1.67 -16.47 -3.44
N VAL A 69 1.94 -15.50 -4.32
CA VAL A 69 1.44 -14.13 -4.20
C VAL A 69 0.63 -13.78 -5.45
N LYS A 70 -0.61 -13.36 -5.23
CA LYS A 70 -1.49 -12.82 -6.26
C LYS A 70 -1.60 -11.30 -6.10
N LEU A 71 -1.31 -10.57 -7.17
CA LEU A 71 -1.46 -9.13 -7.20
C LEU A 71 -2.78 -8.77 -7.90
N VAL A 72 -3.56 -7.88 -7.27
CA VAL A 72 -4.81 -7.34 -7.81
C VAL A 72 -4.63 -5.84 -8.00
N GLU A 73 -4.70 -5.38 -9.25
CA GLU A 73 -4.51 -3.97 -9.58
C GLU A 73 -5.83 -3.20 -9.45
N PHE A 74 -5.77 -2.04 -8.79
CA PHE A 74 -6.88 -1.09 -8.65
C PHE A 74 -6.53 0.24 -9.30
N SER A 75 -7.38 0.74 -10.17
CA SER A 75 -7.17 1.99 -10.90
C SER A 75 -7.56 3.26 -10.13
N ASP A 76 -8.26 3.09 -8.99
CA ASP A 76 -8.70 4.16 -8.08
C ASP A 76 -8.11 3.96 -6.66
N TRP A 77 -8.30 4.95 -5.77
CA TRP A 77 -7.77 4.89 -4.41
C TRP A 77 -8.82 4.61 -3.33
N ASN A 78 -10.07 4.35 -3.70
CA ASN A 78 -11.14 4.03 -2.76
C ASN A 78 -11.33 2.50 -2.62
N THR A 79 -11.42 1.79 -3.75
CA THR A 79 -11.70 0.36 -3.81
C THR A 79 -10.71 -0.51 -3.02
N PRO A 80 -9.37 -0.24 -3.00
CA PRO A 80 -8.43 -1.09 -2.27
C PRO A 80 -8.72 -1.22 -0.77
N ASN A 81 -9.15 -0.14 -0.11
CA ASN A 81 -9.49 -0.18 1.32
C ASN A 81 -10.84 -0.87 1.58
N ILE A 82 -11.81 -0.69 0.69
CA ILE A 82 -13.10 -1.40 0.75
C ILE A 82 -12.87 -2.90 0.66
N THR A 83 -12.14 -3.34 -0.37
CA THR A 83 -11.84 -4.75 -0.65
C THR A 83 -11.04 -5.39 0.49
N LEU A 84 -10.07 -4.66 1.05
CA LEU A 84 -9.29 -5.14 2.19
C LEU A 84 -10.14 -5.26 3.47
N ASN A 85 -10.97 -4.25 3.76
CA ASN A 85 -11.83 -4.27 4.94
C ASN A 85 -12.86 -5.40 4.89
N ASN A 86 -13.36 -5.74 3.70
CA ASN A 86 -14.27 -6.85 3.46
C ASN A 86 -13.60 -8.23 3.56
N GLY A 87 -12.26 -8.30 3.49
CA GLY A 87 -11.50 -9.55 3.54
C GLY A 87 -11.31 -10.24 2.20
N ASP A 88 -11.60 -9.56 1.09
CA ASP A 88 -11.44 -10.10 -0.27
C ASP A 88 -9.97 -10.10 -0.72
N ILE A 89 -9.12 -9.31 -0.06
CA ILE A 89 -7.65 -9.31 -0.18
C ILE A 89 -7.02 -9.33 1.22
N ASP A 90 -5.76 -9.77 1.32
CA ASP A 90 -5.04 -9.90 2.59
C ASP A 90 -4.31 -8.62 2.99
N ALA A 91 -3.81 -7.89 2.00
CA ALA A 91 -3.13 -6.61 2.18
C ALA A 91 -3.39 -5.68 1.01
N ASN A 92 -3.13 -4.37 1.21
CA ASN A 92 -2.98 -3.46 0.07
C ASN A 92 -1.67 -2.67 0.16
N PHE A 93 -1.23 -2.19 -1.02
CA PHE A 93 -0.02 -1.40 -1.19
C PHE A 93 -0.26 -0.28 -2.20
N PHE A 94 -0.72 0.88 -1.71
CA PHE A 94 -1.01 2.05 -2.55
C PHE A 94 -0.99 3.37 -1.79
N GLN A 95 -1.17 3.35 -0.47
CA GLN A 95 -1.46 4.49 0.38
C GLN A 95 -0.37 4.79 1.38
N HIS A 96 -0.32 6.02 1.85
CA HIS A 96 0.54 6.49 2.94
C HIS A 96 -0.24 6.69 4.24
N GLN A 97 0.46 6.86 5.37
CA GLN A 97 -0.16 6.94 6.70
C GLN A 97 -1.26 8.00 6.84
N PRO A 98 -1.11 9.25 6.36
CA PRO A 98 -2.19 10.25 6.46
C PRO A 98 -3.46 9.83 5.71
N PHE A 99 -3.33 9.20 4.53
CA PHE A 99 -4.47 8.70 3.77
C PHE A 99 -5.20 7.57 4.52
N LEU A 100 -4.45 6.60 5.04
CA LEU A 100 -4.99 5.51 5.87
C LEU A 100 -5.73 6.06 7.09
N ASN A 101 -5.13 7.00 7.83
CA ASN A 101 -5.74 7.60 9.02
C ASN A 101 -7.06 8.31 8.68
N ASN A 102 -7.10 9.05 7.57
CA ASN A 102 -8.30 9.71 7.11
C ASN A 102 -9.38 8.69 6.71
N ALA A 103 -9.01 7.65 5.94
CA ALA A 103 -9.93 6.58 5.56
C ALA A 103 -10.56 5.91 6.79
N ILE A 104 -9.75 5.54 7.80
CA ILE A 104 -10.23 4.94 9.05
C ILE A 104 -11.18 5.89 9.79
N LYS A 105 -10.81 7.17 9.89
CA LYS A 105 -11.61 8.20 10.59
C LYS A 105 -12.99 8.38 9.95
N GLU A 106 -13.03 8.46 8.61
CA GLU A 106 -14.26 8.77 7.88
C GLU A 106 -15.19 7.54 7.72
N THR A 107 -14.64 6.33 7.68
CA THR A 107 -15.41 5.12 7.35
C THR A 107 -15.54 4.13 8.51
N GLY A 108 -14.66 4.22 9.51
CA GLY A 108 -14.58 3.24 10.60
C GLY A 108 -13.91 1.92 10.21
N TYR A 109 -13.20 1.84 9.08
CA TYR A 109 -12.49 0.63 8.66
C TYR A 109 -11.55 0.10 9.74
N LYS A 110 -11.48 -1.22 9.85
CA LYS A 110 -10.62 -1.95 10.79
C LYS A 110 -9.30 -2.32 10.11
N LEU A 111 -8.49 -1.32 9.82
CA LEU A 111 -7.24 -1.42 9.08
C LEU A 111 -6.07 -0.86 9.90
N LYS A 112 -4.89 -1.41 9.67
CA LYS A 112 -3.63 -0.94 10.27
C LYS A 112 -2.46 -1.02 9.28
N ALA A 113 -1.46 -0.16 9.46
CA ALA A 113 -0.19 -0.28 8.76
C ALA A 113 0.55 -1.54 9.22
N PHE A 114 0.98 -2.35 8.27
CA PHE A 114 1.86 -3.50 8.51
C PHE A 114 3.34 -3.10 8.42
N GLY A 115 3.66 -2.23 7.49
CA GLY A 115 5.02 -1.73 7.33
C GLY A 115 5.20 -0.81 6.12
N VAL A 116 6.32 -0.11 6.10
CA VAL A 116 6.73 0.75 4.98
C VAL A 116 7.29 -0.13 3.86
N GLY A 117 6.94 0.18 2.62
CA GLY A 117 7.43 -0.52 1.44
C GLY A 117 8.15 0.37 0.42
N ALA A 118 7.75 1.63 0.23
CA ALA A 118 8.39 2.51 -0.74
C ALA A 118 8.37 3.98 -0.30
N ALA A 119 9.38 4.73 -0.71
CA ALA A 119 9.34 6.19 -0.62
C ALA A 119 8.32 6.74 -1.63
N SER A 120 7.71 7.89 -1.32
CA SER A 120 6.81 8.58 -2.23
C SER A 120 7.02 10.09 -2.10
N HIS A 121 7.36 10.70 -3.20
CA HIS A 121 7.43 12.14 -3.35
C HIS A 121 6.46 12.61 -4.44
N VAL A 122 6.22 13.90 -4.51
CA VAL A 122 5.35 14.55 -5.48
C VAL A 122 6.01 15.80 -5.99
N GLY A 123 5.51 16.32 -7.11
CA GLY A 123 6.05 17.53 -7.69
C GLY A 123 4.99 18.36 -8.39
N LEU A 124 5.38 19.57 -8.75
CA LEU A 124 4.65 20.45 -9.66
C LEU A 124 5.27 20.35 -11.05
N TYR A 125 4.46 20.01 -12.04
CA TYR A 125 4.88 19.74 -13.41
C TYR A 125 4.14 20.63 -14.40
N SER A 126 4.82 21.02 -15.46
CA SER A 126 4.22 21.69 -16.59
C SER A 126 4.85 21.24 -17.90
N LYS A 127 4.03 20.98 -18.92
CA LYS A 127 4.50 20.75 -20.29
C LYS A 127 4.66 22.06 -21.06
N LYS A 128 3.94 23.10 -20.64
CA LYS A 128 3.88 24.39 -21.34
C LYS A 128 4.93 25.38 -20.86
N TYR A 129 5.25 25.37 -19.56
CA TYR A 129 6.10 26.35 -18.91
C TYR A 129 7.33 25.71 -18.28
N LYS A 130 8.46 26.41 -18.38
CA LYS A 130 9.76 25.93 -17.86
C LYS A 130 10.12 26.52 -16.50
N SER A 131 9.31 27.43 -15.98
CA SER A 131 9.45 28.00 -14.64
C SER A 131 8.09 28.40 -14.09
N LEU A 132 7.97 28.50 -12.76
CA LEU A 132 6.74 28.96 -12.10
C LEU A 132 6.43 30.44 -12.38
N ASP A 133 7.47 31.25 -12.59
CA ASP A 133 7.29 32.68 -12.90
C ASP A 133 6.62 32.88 -14.26
N ALA A 134 6.85 31.98 -15.22
CA ALA A 134 6.25 32.00 -16.53
C ALA A 134 4.75 31.64 -16.56
N LEU A 135 4.19 31.14 -15.47
CA LEU A 135 2.76 30.83 -15.38
C LEU A 135 1.92 32.11 -15.57
N PRO A 136 0.91 32.10 -16.44
CA PRO A 136 0.06 33.28 -16.68
C PRO A 136 -0.90 33.53 -15.51
N GLN A 137 -1.54 34.68 -15.54
CA GLN A 137 -2.74 34.92 -14.75
C GLN A 137 -3.84 33.94 -15.16
N ASN A 138 -4.65 33.48 -14.19
CA ASN A 138 -5.70 32.50 -14.38
C ASN A 138 -5.18 31.13 -14.87
N ALA A 139 -3.90 30.81 -14.62
CA ALA A 139 -3.34 29.48 -14.96
C ALA A 139 -4.18 28.34 -14.34
N ARG A 140 -4.46 27.33 -15.15
CA ARG A 140 -5.22 26.16 -14.74
C ARG A 140 -4.30 25.16 -14.03
N VAL A 141 -4.67 24.77 -12.81
CA VAL A 141 -3.87 23.88 -11.94
C VAL A 141 -4.68 22.65 -11.59
N VAL A 142 -4.22 21.46 -11.98
CA VAL A 142 -4.86 20.22 -11.56
C VAL A 142 -4.28 19.72 -10.24
N ILE A 143 -5.17 19.34 -9.31
CA ILE A 143 -4.85 18.82 -7.99
C ILE A 143 -5.76 17.62 -7.66
N PRO A 144 -5.38 16.76 -6.69
CA PRO A 144 -6.24 15.68 -6.20
C PRO A 144 -7.50 16.21 -5.51
N ASN A 145 -8.59 15.42 -5.61
CA ASN A 145 -9.87 15.73 -4.97
C ASN A 145 -10.03 15.10 -3.58
N ASP A 146 -9.16 14.17 -3.19
CA ASP A 146 -9.18 13.62 -1.83
C ASP A 146 -8.57 14.59 -0.82
N PRO A 147 -9.12 14.70 0.41
CA PRO A 147 -8.73 15.75 1.36
C PRO A 147 -7.25 15.74 1.73
N VAL A 148 -6.62 14.58 1.76
CA VAL A 148 -5.22 14.44 2.23
C VAL A 148 -4.25 14.86 1.14
N ASN A 149 -4.44 14.37 -0.09
CA ASN A 149 -3.56 14.73 -1.19
C ASN A 149 -3.86 16.12 -1.74
N GLN A 150 -5.11 16.61 -1.62
CA GLN A 150 -5.43 18.04 -1.87
C GLN A 150 -4.64 18.93 -0.91
N GLY A 151 -4.66 18.66 0.40
CA GLY A 151 -3.88 19.40 1.37
C GLY A 151 -2.37 19.35 1.08
N ARG A 152 -1.84 18.19 0.68
CA ARG A 152 -0.44 18.03 0.26
C ARG A 152 -0.12 18.89 -0.98
N ALA A 153 -1.02 18.93 -1.96
CA ALA A 153 -0.86 19.77 -3.16
C ALA A 153 -0.86 21.28 -2.80
N LEU A 154 -1.76 21.71 -1.94
CA LEU A 154 -1.82 23.09 -1.48
C LEU A 154 -0.58 23.52 -0.70
N LEU A 155 -0.06 22.65 0.17
CA LEU A 155 1.20 22.90 0.88
C LEU A 155 2.39 23.01 -0.09
N LEU A 156 2.44 22.19 -1.13
CA LEU A 156 3.50 22.28 -2.15
C LEU A 156 3.38 23.57 -2.98
N LEU A 157 2.17 23.99 -3.34
CA LEU A 157 1.92 25.28 -4.03
C LEU A 157 2.30 26.45 -3.14
N GLN A 158 2.08 26.38 -1.83
CA GLN A 158 2.55 27.39 -0.87
C GLN A 158 4.08 27.40 -0.76
N GLN A 159 4.73 26.25 -0.68
CA GLN A 159 6.19 26.14 -0.71
C GLN A 159 6.76 26.77 -1.98
N ALA A 160 6.07 26.59 -3.11
CA ALA A 160 6.39 27.19 -4.40
C ALA A 160 6.07 28.71 -4.48
N LYS A 161 5.53 29.31 -3.42
CA LYS A 161 5.12 30.72 -3.32
C LYS A 161 4.02 31.11 -4.33
N LEU A 162 3.26 30.16 -4.84
CA LEU A 162 2.15 30.39 -5.75
C LEU A 162 0.88 30.80 -5.04
N ILE A 163 0.68 30.34 -3.80
CA ILE A 163 -0.45 30.68 -2.94
C ILE A 163 0.03 30.86 -1.48
N GLN A 164 -0.87 31.39 -0.63
CA GLN A 164 -0.72 31.36 0.82
C GLN A 164 -1.95 30.69 1.45
N LEU A 165 -1.75 29.87 2.47
CA LEU A 165 -2.79 29.24 3.26
C LEU A 165 -3.02 29.99 4.57
N LYS A 166 -4.22 29.93 5.12
CA LYS A 166 -4.57 30.48 6.44
C LYS A 166 -3.73 29.85 7.55
N ASP A 167 -3.55 28.52 7.49
CA ASP A 167 -2.63 27.76 8.33
C ASP A 167 -1.58 27.07 7.42
N PRO A 168 -0.33 27.52 7.46
CA PRO A 168 0.73 27.02 6.58
C PRO A 168 1.21 25.60 6.92
N THR A 169 0.71 25.01 8.01
CA THR A 169 1.11 23.68 8.49
C THR A 169 0.01 22.62 8.41
N ASN A 170 -1.21 23.03 8.10
CA ASN A 170 -2.35 22.14 8.03
C ASN A 170 -2.31 21.26 6.76
N TYR A 171 -1.99 19.98 6.95
CA TYR A 171 -1.94 18.99 5.85
C TYR A 171 -3.32 18.55 5.33
N LEU A 172 -4.41 19.02 5.94
CA LEU A 172 -5.80 18.84 5.49
C LEU A 172 -6.42 20.14 5.00
N SER A 173 -5.60 21.12 4.57
CA SER A 173 -6.06 22.36 3.97
C SER A 173 -6.92 22.10 2.72
N LYS A 174 -7.97 22.91 2.57
CA LYS A 174 -8.90 22.89 1.44
C LYS A 174 -8.72 24.15 0.58
N LEU A 175 -9.30 24.18 -0.61
CA LEU A 175 -9.29 25.37 -1.47
C LEU A 175 -9.83 26.63 -0.75
N SER A 176 -10.81 26.47 0.14
CA SER A 176 -11.36 27.58 0.96
C SER A 176 -10.38 28.13 2.00
N ASP A 177 -9.26 27.44 2.24
CA ASP A 177 -8.21 27.87 3.17
C ASP A 177 -7.11 28.70 2.49
N ILE A 178 -7.20 28.90 1.18
CA ILE A 178 -6.32 29.80 0.45
C ILE A 178 -6.61 31.25 0.90
N SER A 179 -5.62 31.90 1.50
CA SER A 179 -5.70 33.29 1.94
C SER A 179 -5.16 34.28 0.88
N SER A 180 -4.27 33.82 -0.02
CA SER A 180 -3.73 34.61 -1.11
C SER A 180 -3.49 33.74 -2.34
N ASN A 181 -3.89 34.24 -3.51
CA ASN A 181 -3.72 33.62 -4.83
C ASN A 181 -3.39 34.70 -5.85
N PRO A 182 -2.14 35.21 -5.87
CA PRO A 182 -1.78 36.41 -6.65
C PRO A 182 -1.95 36.25 -8.16
N LYS A 183 -1.78 35.01 -8.67
CA LYS A 183 -1.96 34.70 -10.09
C LYS A 183 -3.40 34.28 -10.44
N ASN A 184 -4.33 34.33 -9.47
CA ASN A 184 -5.71 33.88 -9.63
C ASN A 184 -5.80 32.48 -10.25
N LEU A 185 -4.96 31.55 -9.73
CA LEU A 185 -4.91 30.17 -10.22
C LEU A 185 -6.28 29.51 -10.16
N GLN A 186 -6.65 28.82 -11.24
CA GLN A 186 -7.92 28.12 -11.38
C GLN A 186 -7.71 26.63 -11.09
N PHE A 187 -8.28 26.14 -10.02
CA PHE A 187 -8.08 24.76 -9.58
C PHE A 187 -9.07 23.79 -10.23
N ILE A 188 -8.54 22.65 -10.69
CA ILE A 188 -9.30 21.54 -11.27
C ILE A 188 -9.04 20.34 -10.39
N GLU A 189 -10.07 19.84 -9.74
CA GLU A 189 -10.01 18.71 -8.82
C GLU A 189 -10.32 17.41 -9.56
N VAL A 190 -9.41 16.43 -9.51
CA VAL A 190 -9.57 15.12 -10.13
C VAL A 190 -9.12 14.03 -9.16
N GLU A 191 -9.47 12.77 -9.40
CA GLU A 191 -8.88 11.67 -8.66
C GLU A 191 -7.36 11.65 -8.81
N GLY A 192 -6.64 11.33 -7.73
CA GLY A 192 -5.18 11.39 -7.69
C GLY A 192 -4.49 10.70 -8.88
N PRO A 193 -4.86 9.45 -9.27
CA PRO A 193 -4.32 8.79 -10.45
C PRO A 193 -4.52 9.56 -11.76
N GLN A 194 -5.56 10.37 -11.86
CA GLN A 194 -5.91 11.12 -13.08
C GLN A 194 -5.07 12.40 -13.26
N THR A 195 -4.42 12.91 -12.21
CA THR A 195 -3.58 14.12 -12.32
C THR A 195 -2.47 13.96 -13.38
N ALA A 196 -1.90 12.75 -13.51
CA ALA A 196 -0.87 12.45 -14.50
C ALA A 196 -1.38 12.52 -15.95
N ARG A 197 -2.67 12.22 -16.17
CA ARG A 197 -3.30 12.30 -17.52
C ARG A 197 -3.75 13.71 -17.85
N ALA A 198 -4.20 14.45 -16.84
CA ALA A 198 -4.69 15.82 -17.02
C ALA A 198 -3.58 16.85 -17.32
N ILE A 199 -2.30 16.47 -17.20
CA ILE A 199 -1.16 17.39 -17.41
C ILE A 199 -1.15 18.04 -18.80
N ASP A 200 -1.68 17.37 -19.82
CA ASP A 200 -1.72 17.90 -21.20
C ASP A 200 -2.73 19.05 -21.36
N ASP A 201 -3.76 19.08 -20.52
CA ASP A 201 -4.89 20.01 -20.62
C ASP A 201 -4.78 21.22 -19.70
N VAL A 202 -3.74 21.27 -18.84
CA VAL A 202 -3.58 22.31 -17.82
C VAL A 202 -2.27 23.10 -18.00
N ASP A 203 -2.08 24.10 -17.17
CA ASP A 203 -0.86 24.91 -17.15
C ASP A 203 0.13 24.40 -16.10
N LEU A 204 -0.38 23.82 -15.01
CA LEU A 204 0.41 23.23 -13.93
C LEU A 204 -0.33 22.00 -13.38
N ALA A 205 0.40 20.93 -13.09
CA ALA A 205 -0.14 19.72 -12.49
C ALA A 205 0.59 19.37 -11.20
N PHE A 206 -0.17 19.07 -10.15
CA PHE A 206 0.37 18.29 -9.05
C PHE A 206 0.48 16.83 -9.50
N GLY A 207 1.68 16.27 -9.44
CA GLY A 207 1.95 14.97 -10.03
C GLY A 207 2.75 14.04 -9.13
N TYR A 208 2.51 12.77 -9.36
CA TYR A 208 3.24 11.67 -8.74
C TYR A 208 4.21 11.08 -9.77
N PRO A 209 5.53 11.13 -9.58
CA PRO A 209 6.54 10.65 -10.54
C PRO A 209 6.25 9.28 -11.12
N HIS A 210 5.85 8.33 -10.28
CA HIS A 210 5.55 6.96 -10.70
C HIS A 210 4.29 6.87 -11.58
N TYR A 211 3.27 7.73 -11.38
CA TYR A 211 2.11 7.80 -12.28
C TYR A 211 2.44 8.49 -13.60
N LEU A 212 3.27 9.54 -13.58
CA LEU A 212 3.74 10.21 -14.80
C LEU A 212 4.56 9.25 -15.68
N ARG A 213 5.44 8.46 -15.05
CA ARG A 213 6.23 7.43 -15.74
C ARG A 213 5.33 6.36 -16.36
N LEU A 214 4.35 5.86 -15.62
CA LEU A 214 3.39 4.86 -16.11
C LEU A 214 2.57 5.41 -17.28
N ALA A 215 2.02 6.61 -17.15
CA ALA A 215 1.20 7.27 -18.17
C ALA A 215 2.02 7.76 -19.37
N LYS A 216 3.36 7.87 -19.22
CA LYS A 216 4.28 8.44 -20.23
C LYS A 216 3.88 9.86 -20.66
N THR A 217 3.29 10.63 -19.75
CA THR A 217 2.79 11.97 -20.03
C THR A 217 3.82 13.07 -19.78
N ALA A 218 4.76 12.85 -18.85
CA ALA A 218 5.88 13.75 -18.60
C ALA A 218 7.08 12.98 -18.05
N ASP A 219 8.27 13.56 -18.17
CA ASP A 219 9.46 13.04 -17.49
C ASP A 219 9.31 13.30 -15.99
N PRO A 220 9.39 12.27 -15.14
CA PRO A 220 9.34 12.40 -13.69
C PRO A 220 10.40 13.37 -13.11
N GLU A 221 11.53 13.52 -13.80
CA GLU A 221 12.63 14.41 -13.39
C GLU A 221 12.41 15.88 -13.83
N SER A 222 11.37 16.16 -14.63
CA SER A 222 11.07 17.49 -15.13
C SER A 222 10.24 18.37 -14.16
N ALA A 223 10.14 17.99 -12.90
CA ALA A 223 9.40 18.76 -11.91
C ALA A 223 9.97 20.18 -11.77
N LEU A 224 9.10 21.19 -11.79
CA LEU A 224 9.45 22.58 -11.49
C LEU A 224 9.72 22.78 -9.99
N VAL A 225 9.05 21.97 -9.15
CA VAL A 225 9.25 21.89 -7.69
C VAL A 225 8.98 20.46 -7.26
N LEU A 226 9.82 19.92 -6.38
CA LEU A 226 9.60 18.68 -5.69
C LEU A 226 9.30 18.93 -4.21
N ASP A 227 8.49 18.08 -3.59
CA ASP A 227 8.33 18.08 -2.14
C ASP A 227 9.59 17.51 -1.45
N ASP A 228 9.64 17.63 -0.12
CA ASP A 228 10.73 17.09 0.68
C ASP A 228 10.74 15.55 0.60
N THR A 229 11.71 15.00 -0.13
CA THR A 229 11.89 13.56 -0.33
C THR A 229 12.31 12.83 0.96
N THR A 230 12.78 13.56 1.97
CA THR A 230 13.13 12.98 3.28
C THR A 230 11.93 12.79 4.20
N ASN A 231 10.79 13.34 3.85
CA ASN A 231 9.57 13.25 4.63
C ASN A 231 8.93 11.86 4.53
N LYS A 232 9.23 11.01 5.52
CA LYS A 232 8.70 9.65 5.61
C LYS A 232 7.17 9.56 5.84
N ARG A 233 6.50 10.68 6.15
CA ARG A 233 5.04 10.73 6.38
C ARG A 233 4.25 10.15 5.21
N TYR A 234 4.74 10.36 4.00
CA TYR A 234 4.07 9.96 2.76
C TYR A 234 4.65 8.69 2.14
N ALA A 235 5.47 7.94 2.87
CA ALA A 235 5.92 6.63 2.41
C ALA A 235 4.73 5.67 2.19
N ILE A 236 4.77 4.90 1.12
CA ILE A 236 3.74 3.93 0.78
C ILE A 236 3.85 2.72 1.72
N LEU A 237 2.70 2.29 2.22
CA LEU A 237 2.56 1.27 3.23
C LEU A 237 1.97 -0.01 2.66
N PHE A 238 2.41 -1.13 3.20
CA PHE A 238 1.58 -2.32 3.27
C PHE A 238 0.58 -2.13 4.40
N VAL A 239 -0.69 -2.31 4.10
CA VAL A 239 -1.82 -2.16 5.04
C VAL A 239 -2.59 -3.47 5.08
N VAL A 240 -3.02 -3.86 6.26
CA VAL A 240 -3.76 -5.10 6.54
C VAL A 240 -4.97 -4.80 7.43
N ARG A 241 -5.88 -5.76 7.57
CA ARG A 241 -6.92 -5.68 8.60
C ARG A 241 -6.32 -5.75 10.01
N ASP A 242 -7.02 -5.20 10.99
CA ASP A 242 -6.58 -5.22 12.40
C ASP A 242 -6.37 -6.64 12.94
N ASP A 243 -7.20 -7.59 12.49
CA ASP A 243 -7.18 -9.00 12.88
C ASP A 243 -6.21 -9.86 12.07
N TYR A 244 -5.53 -9.28 11.08
CA TYR A 244 -4.62 -10.02 10.20
C TYR A 244 -3.49 -10.69 10.97
N GLN A 245 -3.28 -11.99 10.68
CA GLN A 245 -2.18 -12.81 11.20
C GLN A 245 -1.26 -13.20 10.03
N ASP A 246 -0.02 -12.76 10.06
CA ASP A 246 0.99 -13.10 9.02
C ASP A 246 1.53 -14.51 9.23
N LYS A 247 0.71 -15.51 8.89
CA LYS A 247 1.05 -16.93 9.04
C LYS A 247 2.22 -17.30 8.13
N GLY A 248 3.33 -17.73 8.74
CA GLY A 248 4.55 -18.09 8.03
C GLY A 248 5.33 -16.88 7.48
N ASP A 249 5.16 -15.71 8.08
CA ASP A 249 5.85 -14.46 7.69
C ASP A 249 5.72 -14.10 6.20
N LYS A 250 4.65 -14.55 5.52
CA LYS A 250 4.48 -14.41 4.05
C LYS A 250 4.52 -12.96 3.59
N LEU A 251 3.72 -12.10 4.22
CA LEU A 251 3.67 -10.68 3.88
C LEU A 251 4.96 -9.95 4.25
N LYS A 252 5.55 -10.30 5.38
CA LYS A 252 6.85 -9.77 5.83
C LYS A 252 7.97 -10.12 4.85
N ILE A 253 8.01 -11.34 4.35
CA ILE A 253 8.98 -11.78 3.33
C ILE A 253 8.73 -11.01 2.02
N CYS A 254 7.50 -10.95 1.53
CA CYS A 254 7.15 -10.21 0.32
C CYS A 254 7.52 -8.72 0.43
N ARG A 255 7.24 -8.08 1.57
CA ARG A 255 7.65 -6.69 1.84
C ARG A 255 9.16 -6.50 1.80
N ASN A 256 9.92 -7.41 2.42
CA ASN A 256 11.38 -7.30 2.43
C ASN A 256 11.95 -7.43 1.01
N LEU A 257 11.41 -8.34 0.21
CA LEU A 257 11.81 -8.50 -1.20
C LEU A 257 11.43 -7.29 -2.05
N SER A 258 10.29 -6.64 -1.79
CA SER A 258 9.87 -5.43 -2.53
C SER A 258 10.78 -4.23 -2.26
N ASN A 259 11.38 -4.13 -1.08
CA ASN A 259 12.33 -3.06 -0.75
C ASN A 259 13.61 -3.11 -1.60
N PHE A 260 14.02 -4.29 -2.09
CA PHE A 260 15.14 -4.47 -3.02
C PHE A 260 14.76 -4.16 -4.47
N ALA A 261 13.48 -4.23 -4.81
CA ALA A 261 12.99 -4.01 -6.18
C ALA A 261 12.58 -2.55 -6.45
N CYS A 262 12.46 -1.73 -5.41
CA CYS A 262 12.08 -0.31 -5.49
C CYS A 262 13.28 0.66 -5.32
N GLY A 263 14.50 0.14 -5.16
CA GLY A 263 15.75 0.90 -5.01
C GLY A 263 16.38 1.30 -6.33
#